data_33abb4610aac24c1ed28eaff8bb8160e
#
_entry.id   33abb4610aac24c1ed28eaff8bb8160e
#
_cell.length_a   1.000
_cell.length_b   1.000
_cell.length_c   1.000
_cell.angle_alpha   90.00
_cell.angle_beta   90.00
_cell.angle_gamma   90.00
#
_symmetry.space_group_name_H-M   'P 1'
#
loop_
_entity.id
_entity.type
_entity.pdbx_description
1 polymer ?
#
loop_
_entity_poly.entity_id
_entity_poly.type
_entity_poly.pdbx_seq_one_letter_code
_entity_poly.pdbx_strand_id
1 'polypeptide(L)'
;MRKSCLLPVTLAALLCALFPVAPAAAFAVDSTPPVTTCDAPSGWQSAPFTVHFTASDAESGVAATWAAIDDGSLLEVGGPAGASVDIPAPADHSFDGVHTLSYYSADAAGNSEVAHTIEVRVDTTGPSTSVRAAVGYKGRAITLRYSVGDRLSRNVAAVTLVVTDGAGQTVTSFALGSRQTRAWYGVRWTPPAKGVFHYSVAAQDLAGNGEVSAGSATIVVKWLARKTIGRSCQRRRITVTQFGSGSRRLLIVGGVHGNESGTAVARQFMAYLLAHPRALPSGARIDVISCANPDGYARHMRGNARHVDLNRNLPTHDWRRGLSALNEPGNPDLSGGARPGSEPETKALLAYLRSGFSVVVSLHSRAGILDCTGPGARALGRRMSALCGFPVSKLWYDPYITGSLGRWVPERYHIPIVTVELLRARLGSGMRAALLAAAR
;
A
#
# COMPACT_ATOMS: atom_id res chain seq x y z
N MET A 1 -123.50 22.73 -67.16
CA MET A 1 -123.82 24.14 -67.23
C MET A 1 -122.59 24.94 -66.78
N ARG A 2 -121.98 25.63 -67.71
CA ARG A 2 -121.45 26.98 -67.67
C ARG A 2 -120.77 27.45 -66.35
N LYS A 3 -119.54 27.99 -66.24
CA LYS A 3 -119.04 29.12 -66.98
C LYS A 3 -117.53 29.23 -66.87
N SER A 4 -116.86 29.68 -67.91
CA SER A 4 -115.57 30.15 -68.10
C SER A 4 -115.18 31.36 -67.19
N CYS A 5 -113.99 31.48 -66.77
CA CYS A 5 -113.38 32.80 -66.60
C CYS A 5 -111.89 32.71 -66.78
N LEU A 6 -111.42 33.41 -67.76
CA LEU A 6 -110.02 33.73 -68.08
C LEU A 6 -109.57 34.86 -67.18
N LEU A 7 -108.32 34.78 -66.67
CA LEU A 7 -107.56 35.99 -66.30
C LEU A 7 -106.03 35.73 -66.30
N PRO A 8 -105.15 36.66 -66.31
CA PRO A 8 -104.02 36.73 -67.25
C PRO A 8 -102.71 36.29 -66.71
N VAL A 9 -101.74 35.96 -67.60
CA VAL A 9 -100.33 35.63 -67.39
C VAL A 9 -99.59 36.93 -67.02
N THR A 10 -98.98 36.93 -65.80
CA THR A 10 -97.99 37.90 -65.41
C THR A 10 -96.61 37.21 -65.46
N LEU A 11 -95.76 37.66 -66.31
CA LEU A 11 -94.33 37.24 -66.48
C LEU A 11 -93.53 37.77 -65.28
N ALA A 12 -93.14 36.91 -64.34
CA ALA A 12 -92.23 37.20 -63.27
C ALA A 12 -90.81 36.82 -63.71
N ALA A 13 -90.01 37.81 -63.92
CA ALA A 13 -88.56 37.65 -64.22
C ALA A 13 -87.84 37.07 -63.04
N LEU A 14 -87.26 35.86 -63.18
CA LEU A 14 -86.39 35.18 -62.19
C LEU A 14 -85.05 35.80 -62.20
N LEU A 15 -84.72 36.68 -61.22
CA LEU A 15 -83.36 37.18 -60.93
C LEU A 15 -82.52 36.09 -60.32
N CYS A 16 -81.63 35.47 -61.10
CA CYS A 16 -80.65 34.54 -60.63
C CYS A 16 -79.53 35.33 -59.84
N ALA A 17 -79.65 35.33 -58.49
CA ALA A 17 -78.53 35.86 -57.67
C ALA A 17 -77.41 34.85 -57.67
N LEU A 18 -76.29 35.23 -58.39
CA LEU A 18 -75.05 34.52 -58.26
C LEU A 18 -74.45 34.81 -56.89
N PHE A 19 -74.53 33.83 -55.96
CA PHE A 19 -73.75 33.81 -54.77
C PHE A 19 -72.33 33.43 -55.15
N PRO A 20 -71.28 34.24 -54.74
CA PRO A 20 -69.91 33.81 -54.91
C PRO A 20 -69.68 32.58 -54.05
N VAL A 21 -69.37 31.43 -54.65
CA VAL A 21 -68.82 30.28 -53.95
C VAL A 21 -67.44 30.72 -53.47
N ALA A 22 -67.31 30.92 -52.16
CA ALA A 22 -66.00 31.11 -51.55
C ALA A 22 -65.11 29.86 -51.86
N PRO A 23 -63.88 30.06 -52.32
CA PRO A 23 -62.99 28.89 -52.48
C PRO A 23 -62.92 28.12 -51.17
N ALA A 24 -63.17 26.80 -51.17
CA ALA A 24 -62.90 25.94 -50.09
C ALA A 24 -61.40 26.12 -49.74
N ALA A 25 -61.15 26.62 -48.56
CA ALA A 25 -59.79 26.63 -48.04
C ALA A 25 -59.29 25.19 -48.11
N ALA A 26 -58.31 24.93 -48.95
CA ALA A 26 -57.60 23.64 -48.88
C ALA A 26 -56.97 23.60 -47.49
N PHE A 27 -57.48 22.77 -46.61
CA PHE A 27 -56.78 22.48 -45.37
C PHE A 27 -55.47 21.84 -45.77
N ALA A 28 -54.37 22.55 -45.48
CA ALA A 28 -53.05 21.96 -45.63
C ALA A 28 -53.04 20.66 -44.80
N VAL A 29 -52.83 19.54 -45.47
CA VAL A 29 -52.67 18.26 -44.76
C VAL A 29 -51.34 18.35 -44.03
N ASP A 30 -51.38 18.19 -42.72
CA ASP A 30 -50.17 18.11 -41.93
C ASP A 30 -49.27 16.95 -42.40
N SER A 31 -47.99 17.22 -42.71
CA SER A 31 -47.02 16.25 -43.13
C SER A 31 -45.71 16.34 -42.31
N THR A 32 -45.74 17.13 -41.25
CA THR A 32 -44.60 17.39 -40.36
C THR A 32 -44.67 16.45 -39.15
N PRO A 33 -43.70 15.56 -38.97
CA PRO A 33 -43.68 14.70 -37.76
C PRO A 33 -43.46 15.52 -36.49
N PRO A 34 -43.91 15.03 -35.31
CA PRO A 34 -43.58 15.64 -34.01
C PRO A 34 -42.13 15.57 -33.69
N VAL A 35 -41.68 16.37 -32.72
CA VAL A 35 -40.33 16.36 -32.17
C VAL A 35 -40.42 16.01 -30.70
N THR A 36 -39.72 14.92 -30.29
CA THR A 36 -39.69 14.45 -28.91
C THR A 36 -38.31 14.60 -28.27
N THR A 37 -38.31 15.06 -27.02
CA THR A 37 -37.14 15.09 -26.14
C THR A 37 -37.41 14.32 -24.86
N CYS A 38 -36.38 13.94 -24.11
CA CYS A 38 -36.55 13.29 -22.81
C CYS A 38 -35.56 13.86 -21.76
N ASP A 39 -35.88 13.62 -20.50
CA ASP A 39 -35.13 14.04 -19.31
C ASP A 39 -34.23 12.95 -18.74
N ALA A 40 -33.94 11.89 -19.47
CA ALA A 40 -33.15 10.74 -18.99
C ALA A 40 -31.80 11.17 -18.43
N PRO A 41 -31.43 10.68 -17.22
CA PRO A 41 -30.15 11.00 -16.61
C PRO A 41 -28.98 10.39 -17.41
N SER A 42 -27.90 11.15 -17.57
CA SER A 42 -26.72 10.70 -18.31
C SER A 42 -25.78 9.78 -17.50
N GLY A 43 -25.98 9.67 -16.18
CA GLY A 43 -25.12 8.90 -15.25
C GLY A 43 -25.75 7.60 -14.79
N TRP A 44 -24.98 6.83 -14.02
CA TRP A 44 -25.45 5.63 -13.33
C TRP A 44 -26.47 5.99 -12.26
N GLN A 45 -27.53 5.18 -12.14
CA GLN A 45 -28.61 5.33 -11.15
C GLN A 45 -28.62 4.11 -10.23
N SER A 46 -28.73 4.34 -8.93
CA SER A 46 -28.80 3.26 -7.91
C SER A 46 -30.21 2.97 -7.40
N ALA A 47 -31.20 3.70 -7.90
CA ALA A 47 -32.60 3.57 -7.54
C ALA A 47 -33.47 3.63 -8.78
N PRO A 48 -34.72 3.11 -8.73
CA PRO A 48 -35.67 3.26 -9.83
C PRO A 48 -35.94 4.74 -10.12
N PHE A 49 -36.16 5.06 -11.38
CA PHE A 49 -36.44 6.42 -11.83
C PHE A 49 -37.37 6.40 -13.04
N THR A 50 -38.07 7.51 -13.25
CA THR A 50 -38.96 7.70 -14.38
C THR A 50 -38.31 8.61 -15.39
N VAL A 51 -38.37 8.25 -16.67
CA VAL A 51 -38.01 9.12 -17.79
C VAL A 51 -39.28 9.72 -18.38
N HIS A 52 -39.35 11.05 -18.43
CA HIS A 52 -40.44 11.78 -19.05
C HIS A 52 -40.07 12.20 -20.45
N PHE A 53 -41.06 12.11 -21.36
CA PHE A 53 -40.95 12.57 -22.74
C PHE A 53 -41.75 13.84 -22.91
N THR A 54 -41.17 14.79 -23.64
CA THR A 54 -41.81 16.03 -24.07
C THR A 54 -41.86 16.02 -25.58
N ALA A 55 -43.01 15.72 -26.12
CA ALA A 55 -43.30 15.74 -27.55
C ALA A 55 -44.03 17.02 -27.92
N SER A 56 -43.74 17.60 -29.07
CA SER A 56 -44.41 18.77 -29.62
C SER A 56 -44.63 18.63 -31.14
N ASP A 57 -45.78 19.04 -31.58
CA ASP A 57 -46.15 19.19 -32.97
C ASP A 57 -46.99 20.46 -33.10
N ALA A 58 -46.73 21.26 -34.16
CA ALA A 58 -47.29 22.61 -34.32
C ALA A 58 -48.58 22.63 -35.13
N GLU A 59 -48.87 21.55 -35.88
CA GLU A 59 -49.97 21.56 -36.86
C GLU A 59 -51.14 20.70 -36.38
N SER A 60 -51.01 19.37 -36.33
CA SER A 60 -52.09 18.47 -35.90
C SER A 60 -52.04 18.09 -34.42
N GLY A 61 -50.94 18.34 -33.73
CA GLY A 61 -50.71 17.99 -32.34
C GLY A 61 -50.29 16.54 -32.15
N VAL A 62 -49.64 16.25 -31.03
CA VAL A 62 -49.17 14.90 -30.69
C VAL A 62 -50.33 13.97 -30.40
N ALA A 63 -50.38 12.80 -31.02
CA ALA A 63 -51.35 11.76 -30.75
C ALA A 63 -50.89 10.78 -29.67
N ALA A 64 -49.69 10.22 -29.84
CA ALA A 64 -49.13 9.23 -28.89
C ALA A 64 -47.59 9.20 -28.95
N THR A 65 -47.02 8.73 -27.87
CA THR A 65 -45.59 8.47 -27.74
C THR A 65 -45.38 6.99 -27.38
N TRP A 66 -44.44 6.33 -28.03
CA TRP A 66 -44.07 4.94 -27.78
C TRP A 66 -42.63 4.86 -27.29
N ALA A 67 -42.37 3.90 -26.40
CA ALA A 67 -41.05 3.60 -25.91
C ALA A 67 -40.84 2.09 -25.74
N ALA A 68 -39.59 1.68 -25.85
CA ALA A 68 -39.13 0.32 -25.55
C ALA A 68 -37.82 0.34 -24.83
N ILE A 69 -37.60 -0.58 -23.90
CA ILE A 69 -36.32 -0.81 -23.24
C ILE A 69 -35.70 -2.06 -23.87
N ASP A 70 -34.44 -1.96 -24.27
CA ASP A 70 -33.67 -3.00 -24.97
C ASP A 70 -34.44 -3.56 -26.20
N ASP A 71 -34.52 -4.88 -26.32
CA ASP A 71 -35.29 -5.56 -27.38
C ASP A 71 -36.77 -5.79 -27.03
N GLY A 72 -37.26 -5.07 -26.03
CA GLY A 72 -38.68 -5.16 -25.61
C GLY A 72 -39.64 -4.65 -26.66
N SER A 73 -40.93 -5.01 -26.53
CA SER A 73 -41.96 -4.49 -27.39
C SER A 73 -42.16 -2.99 -27.19
N LEU A 74 -42.34 -2.25 -28.28
CA LEU A 74 -42.78 -0.86 -28.24
C LEU A 74 -44.16 -0.78 -27.60
N LEU A 75 -44.25 -0.03 -26.53
CA LEU A 75 -45.52 0.22 -25.81
C LEU A 75 -45.85 1.71 -25.90
N GLU A 76 -47.13 2.01 -26.06
CA GLU A 76 -47.60 3.37 -25.91
C GLU A 76 -47.44 3.80 -24.45
N VAL A 77 -46.65 4.84 -24.20
CA VAL A 77 -46.29 5.32 -22.85
C VAL A 77 -47.00 6.64 -22.50
N GLY A 78 -47.77 7.18 -23.43
CA GLY A 78 -48.58 8.37 -23.20
C GLY A 78 -48.95 9.09 -24.49
N GLY A 79 -49.67 10.20 -24.35
CA GLY A 79 -50.20 11.05 -25.43
C GLY A 79 -50.05 12.55 -25.13
N PRO A 80 -50.98 13.38 -25.60
CA PRO A 80 -50.91 14.85 -25.51
C PRO A 80 -50.73 15.40 -24.07
N ALA A 81 -51.19 14.63 -23.06
CA ALA A 81 -51.14 15.06 -21.66
C ALA A 81 -49.80 14.73 -20.96
N GLY A 82 -48.89 14.03 -21.64
CA GLY A 82 -47.60 13.61 -21.13
C GLY A 82 -47.31 12.14 -21.41
N ALA A 83 -46.05 11.80 -21.47
CA ALA A 83 -45.56 10.43 -21.69
C ALA A 83 -44.39 10.13 -20.76
N SER A 84 -44.34 8.91 -20.22
CA SER A 84 -43.24 8.50 -19.34
C SER A 84 -43.03 7.00 -19.32
N VAL A 85 -41.81 6.57 -18.97
CA VAL A 85 -41.50 5.17 -18.75
C VAL A 85 -40.71 5.03 -17.44
N ASP A 86 -41.06 4.01 -16.64
CA ASP A 86 -40.35 3.70 -15.41
C ASP A 86 -39.19 2.76 -15.70
N ILE A 87 -37.98 3.14 -15.25
CA ILE A 87 -36.78 2.33 -15.33
C ILE A 87 -36.61 1.65 -13.98
N PRO A 88 -36.70 0.31 -13.91
CA PRO A 88 -36.58 -0.41 -12.66
C PRO A 88 -35.16 -0.49 -12.15
N ALA A 89 -34.97 -0.63 -10.83
CA ALA A 89 -33.72 -0.93 -10.18
C ALA A 89 -33.96 -1.93 -9.04
N PRO A 90 -34.19 -3.21 -9.39
CA PRO A 90 -34.59 -4.22 -8.40
C PRO A 90 -33.44 -4.59 -7.47
N ALA A 91 -33.76 -4.93 -6.22
CA ALA A 91 -32.81 -5.26 -5.18
C ALA A 91 -32.04 -6.57 -5.41
N ASP A 92 -32.47 -7.40 -6.35
CA ASP A 92 -31.77 -8.62 -6.76
C ASP A 92 -30.68 -8.35 -7.84
N HIS A 93 -30.49 -7.09 -8.20
CA HIS A 93 -29.52 -6.61 -9.19
C HIS A 93 -29.74 -7.16 -10.62
N SER A 94 -30.93 -7.72 -10.91
CA SER A 94 -31.22 -8.37 -12.19
C SER A 94 -31.33 -7.39 -13.36
N PHE A 95 -31.51 -6.10 -13.06
CA PHE A 95 -31.54 -5.01 -14.04
C PHE A 95 -30.31 -4.11 -14.00
N ASP A 96 -29.20 -4.57 -13.38
CA ASP A 96 -27.96 -3.81 -13.40
C ASP A 96 -27.27 -3.91 -14.76
N GLY A 97 -27.04 -2.77 -15.40
CA GLY A 97 -26.39 -2.71 -16.72
C GLY A 97 -26.57 -1.39 -17.43
N VAL A 98 -26.19 -1.42 -18.71
CA VAL A 98 -26.47 -0.36 -19.69
C VAL A 98 -27.62 -0.84 -20.53
N HIS A 99 -28.70 -0.09 -20.55
CA HIS A 99 -29.93 -0.38 -21.28
C HIS A 99 -30.14 0.64 -22.37
N THR A 100 -30.74 0.22 -23.45
CA THR A 100 -31.13 1.06 -24.58
C THR A 100 -32.58 1.46 -24.41
N LEU A 101 -32.87 2.76 -24.36
CA LEU A 101 -34.24 3.29 -24.39
C LEU A 101 -34.49 3.88 -25.77
N SER A 102 -35.41 3.23 -26.53
CA SER A 102 -35.87 3.67 -27.84
C SER A 102 -37.21 4.34 -27.70
N TYR A 103 -37.44 5.47 -28.35
CA TYR A 103 -38.71 6.18 -28.30
C TYR A 103 -38.97 6.98 -29.55
N TYR A 104 -40.25 7.24 -29.87
CA TYR A 104 -40.72 8.13 -30.90
C TYR A 104 -42.15 8.56 -30.64
N SER A 105 -42.63 9.63 -31.26
CA SER A 105 -44.01 10.07 -31.24
C SER A 105 -44.61 10.11 -32.62
N ALA A 106 -45.94 10.05 -32.67
CA ALA A 106 -46.75 10.33 -33.85
C ALA A 106 -47.79 11.43 -33.55
N ASP A 107 -48.14 12.20 -34.58
CA ASP A 107 -49.14 13.24 -34.52
C ASP A 107 -50.56 12.72 -34.82
N ALA A 108 -51.56 13.58 -34.74
CA ALA A 108 -52.93 13.23 -35.03
C ALA A 108 -53.23 13.07 -36.56
N ALA A 109 -52.34 13.50 -37.41
CA ALA A 109 -52.38 13.32 -38.88
C ALA A 109 -51.74 11.98 -39.32
N GLY A 110 -51.06 11.26 -38.40
CA GLY A 110 -50.43 9.98 -38.69
C GLY A 110 -48.94 10.05 -39.08
N ASN A 111 -48.31 11.27 -39.05
CA ASN A 111 -46.87 11.37 -39.27
C ASN A 111 -46.11 10.91 -38.01
N SER A 112 -45.07 10.11 -38.20
CA SER A 112 -44.18 9.64 -37.13
C SER A 112 -42.76 10.16 -37.32
N GLU A 113 -42.14 10.57 -36.27
CA GLU A 113 -40.70 10.91 -36.27
C GLU A 113 -39.82 9.66 -36.36
N VAL A 114 -38.56 9.86 -36.68
CA VAL A 114 -37.55 8.79 -36.64
C VAL A 114 -37.29 8.43 -35.18
N ALA A 115 -37.28 7.12 -34.85
CA ALA A 115 -37.04 6.67 -33.50
C ALA A 115 -35.70 7.16 -32.94
N HIS A 116 -35.72 7.74 -31.76
CA HIS A 116 -34.57 8.12 -30.98
C HIS A 116 -34.10 6.95 -30.12
N THR A 117 -32.78 6.90 -29.88
CA THR A 117 -32.17 5.87 -29.03
C THR A 117 -31.18 6.51 -28.08
N ILE A 118 -31.31 6.23 -26.80
CA ILE A 118 -30.40 6.70 -25.74
C ILE A 118 -30.01 5.55 -24.82
N GLU A 119 -28.91 5.72 -24.10
CA GLU A 119 -28.52 4.79 -23.04
C GLU A 119 -29.02 5.26 -21.67
N VAL A 120 -29.63 4.37 -20.91
CA VAL A 120 -29.91 4.51 -19.48
C VAL A 120 -29.07 3.49 -18.71
N ARG A 121 -28.58 3.88 -17.53
CA ARG A 121 -27.59 3.07 -16.79
C ARG A 121 -28.04 2.84 -15.36
N VAL A 122 -28.17 1.57 -14.99
CA VAL A 122 -28.60 1.16 -13.65
C VAL A 122 -27.48 0.35 -13.00
N ASP A 123 -27.12 0.71 -11.78
CA ASP A 123 -26.13 0.02 -10.96
C ASP A 123 -26.57 0.09 -9.50
N THR A 124 -27.09 -1.01 -8.99
CA THR A 124 -27.52 -1.15 -7.59
C THR A 124 -26.50 -1.93 -6.76
N THR A 125 -25.38 -2.35 -7.39
CA THR A 125 -24.32 -3.15 -6.75
C THR A 125 -23.19 -2.26 -6.29
N GLY A 126 -22.92 -2.22 -4.98
CA GLY A 126 -21.78 -1.46 -4.44
C GLY A 126 -20.43 -2.04 -4.83
N PRO A 127 -19.39 -1.21 -4.82
CA PRO A 127 -18.02 -1.62 -5.12
C PRO A 127 -17.45 -2.57 -4.06
N SER A 128 -16.31 -3.17 -4.35
CA SER A 128 -15.55 -4.02 -3.43
C SER A 128 -14.13 -3.49 -3.25
N THR A 129 -13.56 -3.67 -2.05
CA THR A 129 -12.16 -3.34 -1.79
C THR A 129 -11.36 -4.53 -1.32
N SER A 130 -10.07 -4.54 -1.67
CA SER A 130 -9.09 -5.53 -1.19
C SER A 130 -7.87 -4.82 -0.63
N VAL A 131 -7.33 -5.35 0.47
CA VAL A 131 -6.18 -4.79 1.19
C VAL A 131 -5.13 -5.84 1.51
N ARG A 132 -3.89 -5.43 1.81
CA ARG A 132 -2.79 -6.35 2.15
C ARG A 132 -2.19 -6.00 3.50
N ALA A 133 -2.02 -7.00 4.37
CA ALA A 133 -1.32 -6.83 5.63
C ALA A 133 0.07 -6.21 5.46
N ALA A 134 0.40 -5.26 6.33
CA ALA A 134 1.64 -4.51 6.27
C ALA A 134 2.50 -4.74 7.53
N VAL A 135 3.81 -4.63 7.37
CA VAL A 135 4.77 -4.67 8.48
C VAL A 135 5.79 -3.57 8.27
N GLY A 136 6.12 -2.85 9.33
CA GLY A 136 7.11 -1.80 9.28
C GLY A 136 7.71 -1.46 10.63
N TYR A 137 8.35 -0.29 10.70
CA TYR A 137 8.96 0.21 11.92
C TYR A 137 8.38 1.55 12.34
N LYS A 138 8.30 1.79 13.65
CA LYS A 138 7.96 3.09 14.21
C LYS A 138 8.78 4.21 13.56
N GLY A 139 8.11 5.29 13.15
CA GLY A 139 8.74 6.47 12.55
C GLY A 139 9.32 6.26 11.14
N ARG A 140 8.99 5.15 10.47
CA ARG A 140 9.38 4.87 9.09
C ARG A 140 8.14 4.67 8.23
N ALA A 141 8.09 5.35 7.10
CA ALA A 141 6.97 5.24 6.19
C ALA A 141 6.74 3.80 5.72
N ILE A 142 5.50 3.35 5.79
CA ILE A 142 4.99 2.07 5.29
C ILE A 142 4.06 2.37 4.13
N THR A 143 4.05 1.52 3.12
CA THR A 143 3.04 1.60 2.05
C THR A 143 1.88 0.66 2.36
N LEU A 144 0.70 1.22 2.61
CA LEU A 144 -0.56 0.50 2.76
C LEU A 144 -1.12 0.27 1.36
N ARG A 145 -1.32 -1.00 1.00
CA ARG A 145 -1.74 -1.37 -0.35
C ARG A 145 -3.20 -1.78 -0.39
N TYR A 146 -3.93 -1.23 -1.36
CA TYR A 146 -5.33 -1.54 -1.59
C TYR A 146 -5.64 -1.61 -3.09
N SER A 147 -6.73 -2.25 -3.43
CA SER A 147 -7.35 -2.20 -4.75
C SER A 147 -8.86 -2.01 -4.58
N VAL A 148 -9.47 -1.42 -5.58
CA VAL A 148 -10.93 -1.29 -5.69
C VAL A 148 -11.40 -2.07 -6.91
N GLY A 149 -12.57 -2.67 -6.80
CA GLY A 149 -13.26 -3.38 -7.86
C GLY A 149 -14.68 -2.89 -7.96
N ASP A 150 -15.18 -2.86 -9.18
CA ASP A 150 -16.58 -2.61 -9.48
C ASP A 150 -16.95 -3.45 -10.69
N ARG A 151 -18.20 -3.94 -10.74
CA ARG A 151 -18.65 -4.85 -11.79
C ARG A 151 -18.92 -4.10 -13.09
N LEU A 152 -19.57 -2.95 -13.00
CA LEU A 152 -20.10 -2.20 -14.14
C LEU A 152 -19.24 -0.97 -14.47
N SER A 153 -18.62 -0.38 -13.46
CA SER A 153 -17.86 0.86 -13.62
C SER A 153 -16.37 0.61 -13.68
N ARG A 154 -15.67 1.30 -14.59
CA ARG A 154 -14.19 1.33 -14.62
C ARG A 154 -13.59 2.26 -13.58
N ASN A 155 -14.41 3.07 -12.94
CA ASN A 155 -14.00 4.00 -11.89
C ASN A 155 -14.97 3.92 -10.72
N VAL A 156 -14.46 4.17 -9.51
CA VAL A 156 -15.28 4.49 -8.33
C VAL A 156 -15.18 5.99 -8.05
N ALA A 157 -16.27 6.57 -7.50
CA ALA A 157 -16.38 8.00 -7.27
C ALA A 157 -15.48 8.45 -6.11
N ALA A 158 -15.48 7.71 -5.01
CA ALA A 158 -14.73 8.04 -3.81
C ALA A 158 -14.12 6.81 -3.16
N VAL A 159 -12.91 6.98 -2.61
CA VAL A 159 -12.22 5.97 -1.79
C VAL A 159 -11.71 6.64 -0.53
N THR A 160 -11.96 6.01 0.62
CA THR A 160 -11.44 6.44 1.92
C THR A 160 -10.65 5.31 2.57
N LEU A 161 -9.45 5.64 3.08
CA LEU A 161 -8.63 4.72 3.88
C LEU A 161 -8.56 5.24 5.31
N VAL A 162 -8.91 4.41 6.28
CA VAL A 162 -8.85 4.73 7.71
C VAL A 162 -7.85 3.81 8.39
N VAL A 163 -6.97 4.38 9.23
CA VAL A 163 -6.04 3.63 10.09
C VAL A 163 -6.51 3.76 11.53
N THR A 164 -6.66 2.62 12.21
CA THR A 164 -7.00 2.55 13.62
C THR A 164 -5.88 1.90 14.44
N ASP A 165 -5.80 2.20 15.72
CA ASP A 165 -4.92 1.50 16.65
C ASP A 165 -5.54 0.17 17.13
N GLY A 166 -4.82 -0.55 18.00
CA GLY A 166 -5.27 -1.84 18.54
C GLY A 166 -6.52 -1.76 19.43
N ALA A 167 -6.93 -0.57 19.86
CA ALA A 167 -8.16 -0.32 20.60
C ALA A 167 -9.33 0.13 19.68
N GLY A 168 -9.09 0.19 18.36
CA GLY A 168 -10.09 0.62 17.39
C GLY A 168 -10.21 2.15 17.22
N GLN A 169 -9.37 2.95 17.91
CA GLN A 169 -9.41 4.39 17.78
C GLN A 169 -8.77 4.84 16.48
N THR A 170 -9.41 5.77 15.78
CA THR A 170 -8.87 6.33 14.53
C THR A 170 -7.59 7.11 14.78
N VAL A 171 -6.51 6.69 14.13
CA VAL A 171 -5.21 7.37 14.16
C VAL A 171 -5.10 8.39 13.03
N THR A 172 -5.59 8.05 11.87
CA THR A 172 -5.62 8.93 10.68
C THR A 172 -6.58 8.40 9.63
N SER A 173 -7.03 9.28 8.76
CA SER A 173 -7.81 8.92 7.57
C SER A 173 -7.25 9.62 6.34
N PHE A 174 -7.52 9.07 5.17
CA PHE A 174 -7.10 9.59 3.87
C PHE A 174 -8.30 9.57 2.93
N ALA A 175 -8.76 10.74 2.52
CA ALA A 175 -9.70 10.87 1.41
C ALA A 175 -8.88 10.77 0.11
N LEU A 176 -9.12 9.70 -0.64
CA LEU A 176 -8.28 9.34 -1.79
C LEU A 176 -8.92 9.74 -3.12
N GLY A 177 -10.21 10.17 -3.10
CA GLY A 177 -10.97 10.56 -4.29
C GLY A 177 -11.25 9.40 -5.24
N SER A 178 -11.57 9.73 -6.49
CA SER A 178 -11.88 8.75 -7.53
C SER A 178 -10.68 7.83 -7.85
N ARG A 179 -10.95 6.57 -8.15
CA ARG A 179 -9.95 5.57 -8.54
C ARG A 179 -10.45 4.68 -9.66
N GLN A 180 -9.55 4.28 -10.53
CA GLN A 180 -9.83 3.22 -11.50
C GLN A 180 -9.94 1.87 -10.80
N THR A 181 -10.87 1.05 -11.27
CA THR A 181 -11.03 -0.33 -10.78
C THR A 181 -9.91 -1.24 -11.31
N ARG A 182 -9.73 -2.42 -10.69
CA ARG A 182 -8.77 -3.46 -11.09
C ARG A 182 -7.29 -3.05 -11.02
N ALA A 183 -6.94 -1.98 -10.29
CA ALA A 183 -5.57 -1.53 -10.07
C ALA A 183 -5.20 -1.59 -8.57
N TRP A 184 -3.91 -1.82 -8.29
CA TRP A 184 -3.38 -1.74 -6.93
C TRP A 184 -2.78 -0.36 -6.67
N TYR A 185 -3.19 0.26 -5.58
CA TYR A 185 -2.73 1.57 -5.10
C TYR A 185 -1.92 1.45 -3.82
N GLY A 186 -1.24 2.51 -3.44
CA GLY A 186 -0.49 2.58 -2.21
C GLY A 186 -0.55 3.94 -1.55
N VAL A 187 -0.86 3.95 -0.25
CA VAL A 187 -0.80 5.15 0.60
C VAL A 187 0.40 5.03 1.52
N ARG A 188 1.22 6.07 1.58
CA ARG A 188 2.35 6.13 2.51
C ARG A 188 1.88 6.67 3.86
N TRP A 189 2.09 5.88 4.91
CA TRP A 189 1.80 6.24 6.28
C TRP A 189 3.00 6.00 7.18
N THR A 190 3.26 6.93 8.12
CA THR A 190 4.35 6.82 9.11
C THR A 190 3.77 6.54 10.48
N PRO A 191 3.92 5.32 11.03
CA PRO A 191 3.35 4.96 12.32
C PRO A 191 4.02 5.73 13.47
N PRO A 192 3.22 6.33 14.38
CA PRO A 192 3.74 7.11 15.51
C PRO A 192 4.29 6.25 16.64
N ALA A 193 3.83 5.01 16.77
CA ALA A 193 4.19 4.07 17.84
C ALA A 193 4.43 2.66 17.31
N LYS A 194 5.07 1.79 18.13
CA LYS A 194 5.07 0.35 17.92
C LYS A 194 3.72 -0.23 18.35
N GLY A 195 3.32 -1.33 17.76
CA GLY A 195 2.08 -2.01 18.12
C GLY A 195 1.40 -2.65 16.94
N VAL A 196 0.17 -3.07 17.16
CA VAL A 196 -0.72 -3.54 16.12
C VAL A 196 -1.66 -2.40 15.78
N PHE A 197 -1.79 -2.12 14.50
CA PHE A 197 -2.76 -1.20 13.92
C PHE A 197 -3.58 -1.97 12.90
N HIS A 198 -4.72 -1.42 12.55
CA HIS A 198 -5.55 -1.94 11.46
C HIS A 198 -5.78 -0.82 10.46
N TYR A 199 -6.07 -1.17 9.23
CA TYR A 199 -6.59 -0.20 8.28
C TYR A 199 -7.70 -0.83 7.46
N SER A 200 -8.68 -0.02 7.14
CA SER A 200 -9.79 -0.36 6.27
C SER A 200 -9.83 0.59 5.08
N VAL A 201 -10.37 0.10 3.99
CA VAL A 201 -10.61 0.90 2.78
C VAL A 201 -12.07 0.70 2.42
N ALA A 202 -12.79 1.80 2.25
CA ALA A 202 -14.16 1.83 1.77
C ALA A 202 -14.24 2.62 0.47
N ALA A 203 -15.12 2.22 -0.42
CA ALA A 203 -15.34 2.89 -1.70
C ALA A 203 -16.83 3.17 -1.93
N GLN A 204 -17.07 4.17 -2.77
CA GLN A 204 -18.40 4.49 -3.31
C GLN A 204 -18.29 4.53 -4.83
N ASP A 205 -19.22 3.91 -5.54
CA ASP A 205 -19.23 3.91 -7.00
C ASP A 205 -19.81 5.20 -7.60
N LEU A 206 -19.97 5.23 -8.94
CA LEU A 206 -20.52 6.37 -9.65
C LEU A 206 -22.03 6.51 -9.54
N ALA A 207 -22.75 5.45 -9.15
CA ALA A 207 -24.19 5.47 -8.87
C ALA A 207 -24.51 5.90 -7.44
N GLY A 208 -23.47 6.03 -6.58
CA GLY A 208 -23.62 6.39 -5.19
C GLY A 208 -23.75 5.20 -4.24
N ASN A 209 -23.62 3.95 -4.72
CA ASN A 209 -23.65 2.78 -3.84
C ASN A 209 -22.37 2.70 -3.01
N GLY A 210 -22.51 2.48 -1.72
CA GLY A 210 -21.42 2.21 -0.80
C GLY A 210 -21.07 0.72 -0.76
N GLU A 211 -19.83 0.40 -0.39
CA GLU A 211 -19.39 -0.97 -0.17
C GLU A 211 -20.07 -1.58 1.06
N VAL A 212 -20.59 -2.80 0.93
CA VAL A 212 -21.27 -3.52 2.02
C VAL A 212 -20.28 -3.93 3.12
N SER A 213 -19.04 -4.27 2.75
CA SER A 213 -17.99 -4.69 3.68
C SER A 213 -16.65 -4.14 3.25
N ALA A 214 -16.17 -3.13 3.97
CA ALA A 214 -14.88 -2.52 3.73
C ALA A 214 -13.72 -3.53 3.90
N GLY A 215 -12.82 -3.59 2.93
CA GLY A 215 -11.62 -4.39 3.03
C GLY A 215 -10.76 -3.94 4.22
N SER A 216 -10.33 -4.86 5.08
CA SER A 216 -9.51 -4.56 6.25
C SER A 216 -8.26 -5.44 6.36
N ALA A 217 -7.17 -4.90 6.92
CA ALA A 217 -5.95 -5.63 7.16
C ALA A 217 -5.16 -5.11 8.37
N THR A 218 -4.32 -6.01 8.92
CA THR A 218 -3.46 -5.71 10.06
C THR A 218 -2.14 -5.07 9.62
N ILE A 219 -1.69 -4.10 10.40
CA ILE A 219 -0.36 -3.48 10.31
C ILE A 219 0.42 -3.82 11.58
N VAL A 220 1.54 -4.52 11.43
CA VAL A 220 2.45 -4.80 12.56
C VAL A 220 3.59 -3.80 12.55
N VAL A 221 3.65 -2.94 13.55
CA VAL A 221 4.70 -1.92 13.70
C VAL A 221 5.71 -2.34 14.75
N LYS A 222 6.94 -2.61 14.32
CA LYS A 222 8.07 -3.01 15.16
C LYS A 222 8.83 -1.81 15.70
N TRP A 223 9.55 -2.01 16.81
CA TRP A 223 10.41 -0.99 17.38
C TRP A 223 11.65 -0.76 16.51
N LEU A 224 12.00 0.50 16.33
CA LEU A 224 13.25 0.96 15.74
C LEU A 224 13.77 2.16 16.53
N ALA A 225 15.03 2.10 16.95
CA ALA A 225 15.70 3.23 17.57
C ALA A 225 17.17 3.26 17.16
N ARG A 226 17.74 4.46 17.12
CA ARG A 226 19.17 4.67 16.95
C ARG A 226 19.66 5.60 18.04
N LYS A 227 20.74 5.21 18.73
CA LYS A 227 21.34 6.02 19.79
C LYS A 227 22.87 6.01 19.75
N THR A 228 23.47 7.06 20.24
CA THR A 228 24.92 7.12 20.49
C THR A 228 25.20 6.45 21.83
N ILE A 229 26.10 5.48 21.83
CA ILE A 229 26.54 4.74 23.05
C ILE A 229 27.88 5.24 23.59
N GLY A 230 28.60 6.03 22.80
CA GLY A 230 29.87 6.61 23.18
C GLY A 230 30.51 7.38 22.03
N ARG A 231 31.76 7.80 22.26
CA ARG A 231 32.59 8.47 21.27
C ARG A 231 34.00 7.86 21.27
N SER A 232 34.60 7.84 20.11
CA SER A 232 36.00 7.40 19.92
C SER A 232 37.01 8.40 20.47
N CYS A 233 38.30 8.06 20.41
CA CYS A 233 39.42 8.96 20.77
C CYS A 233 39.34 10.30 20.03
N GLN A 234 38.96 10.28 18.75
CA GLN A 234 38.79 11.49 17.92
C GLN A 234 37.33 12.00 17.96
N ARG A 235 36.58 11.68 19.00
CA ARG A 235 35.20 12.15 19.27
C ARG A 235 34.16 11.74 18.22
N ARG A 236 34.44 10.80 17.32
CA ARG A 236 33.47 10.24 16.40
C ARG A 236 32.41 9.42 17.17
N ARG A 237 31.15 9.53 16.76
CA ARG A 237 30.04 8.83 17.44
C ARG A 237 30.12 7.32 17.20
N ILE A 238 30.02 6.54 18.27
CA ILE A 238 29.76 5.11 18.23
C ILE A 238 28.26 4.94 18.43
N THR A 239 27.57 4.37 17.43
CA THR A 239 26.10 4.28 17.44
C THR A 239 25.65 2.84 17.39
N VAL A 240 24.50 2.59 18.02
CA VAL A 240 23.75 1.35 17.92
C VAL A 240 22.40 1.60 17.27
N THR A 241 22.01 0.70 16.38
CA THR A 241 20.63 0.66 15.84
C THR A 241 19.94 -0.58 16.40
N GLN A 242 18.75 -0.39 17.00
CA GLN A 242 17.96 -1.40 17.69
C GLN A 242 16.74 -1.75 16.84
N PHE A 243 16.58 -3.02 16.48
CA PHE A 243 15.46 -3.55 15.71
C PHE A 243 14.63 -4.48 16.59
N GLY A 244 13.33 -4.16 16.74
CA GLY A 244 12.44 -4.92 17.60
C GLY A 244 12.62 -4.63 19.09
N SER A 245 11.76 -5.22 19.91
CA SER A 245 11.72 -5.01 21.37
C SER A 245 11.51 -6.31 22.15
N GLY A 246 11.80 -7.48 21.55
CA GLY A 246 11.63 -8.77 22.19
C GLY A 246 12.66 -9.03 23.31
N SER A 247 12.41 -10.09 24.06
CA SER A 247 13.28 -10.52 25.18
C SER A 247 14.54 -11.24 24.71
N ARG A 248 14.52 -11.93 23.56
CA ARG A 248 15.71 -12.53 22.96
C ARG A 248 16.56 -11.45 22.30
N ARG A 249 17.69 -11.13 22.93
CA ARG A 249 18.52 -9.98 22.58
C ARG A 249 19.83 -10.40 21.97
N LEU A 250 19.97 -10.18 20.66
CA LEU A 250 21.22 -10.36 19.91
C LEU A 250 21.95 -9.03 19.78
N LEU A 251 23.24 -9.00 20.15
CA LEU A 251 24.15 -7.91 19.79
C LEU A 251 25.03 -8.33 18.63
N ILE A 252 25.06 -7.54 17.57
CA ILE A 252 26.01 -7.66 16.46
C ILE A 252 26.98 -6.50 16.56
N VAL A 253 28.30 -6.82 16.64
CA VAL A 253 29.37 -5.85 16.69
C VAL A 253 30.21 -5.96 15.43
N GLY A 254 30.22 -4.91 14.61
CA GLY A 254 31.11 -4.78 13.46
C GLY A 254 32.19 -3.73 13.69
N GLY A 255 33.28 -3.84 12.93
CA GLY A 255 34.33 -2.82 12.90
C GLY A 255 35.04 -2.60 14.24
N VAL A 256 35.33 -3.65 14.98
CA VAL A 256 36.26 -3.61 16.10
C VAL A 256 37.66 -3.28 15.57
N HIS A 257 38.04 -3.90 14.45
CA HIS A 257 39.19 -3.52 13.66
C HIS A 257 38.76 -2.68 12.44
N GLY A 258 39.40 -1.53 12.25
CA GLY A 258 38.94 -0.56 11.26
C GLY A 258 39.24 -0.97 9.80
N ASN A 259 40.20 -1.84 9.56
CA ASN A 259 40.58 -2.35 8.24
C ASN A 259 39.87 -3.65 7.84
N GLU A 260 38.93 -4.13 8.65
CA GLU A 260 38.21 -5.37 8.39
C GLU A 260 36.82 -5.17 7.79
N SER A 261 36.28 -6.25 7.23
CA SER A 261 34.97 -6.27 6.53
C SER A 261 33.75 -6.12 7.44
N GLY A 262 33.91 -6.25 8.75
CA GLY A 262 32.84 -6.28 9.74
C GLY A 262 31.91 -5.06 9.69
N THR A 263 32.45 -3.84 9.49
CA THR A 263 31.65 -2.61 9.35
C THR A 263 30.73 -2.67 8.12
N ALA A 264 31.25 -3.10 6.97
CA ALA A 264 30.50 -3.15 5.73
C ALA A 264 29.35 -4.16 5.81
N VAL A 265 29.61 -5.36 6.33
CA VAL A 265 28.59 -6.42 6.47
C VAL A 265 27.53 -6.03 7.51
N ALA A 266 27.91 -5.43 8.65
CA ALA A 266 26.97 -4.95 9.64
C ALA A 266 26.03 -3.86 9.06
N ARG A 267 26.55 -2.92 8.27
CA ARG A 267 25.75 -1.89 7.59
C ARG A 267 24.78 -2.49 6.56
N GLN A 268 25.23 -3.48 5.78
CA GLN A 268 24.38 -4.19 4.82
C GLN A 268 23.27 -4.97 5.52
N PHE A 269 23.57 -5.59 6.67
CA PHE A 269 22.56 -6.27 7.48
C PHE A 269 21.51 -5.31 8.07
N MET A 270 21.94 -4.14 8.55
CA MET A 270 21.02 -3.08 8.98
C MET A 270 20.11 -2.61 7.82
N ALA A 271 20.69 -2.36 6.64
CA ALA A 271 19.94 -1.97 5.45
C ALA A 271 18.91 -3.05 5.06
N TYR A 272 19.31 -4.31 5.13
CA TYR A 272 18.39 -5.42 4.89
C TYR A 272 17.22 -5.45 5.88
N LEU A 273 17.47 -5.33 7.19
CA LEU A 273 16.40 -5.30 8.20
C LEU A 273 15.45 -4.11 8.01
N LEU A 274 15.97 -2.95 7.62
CA LEU A 274 15.15 -1.77 7.31
C LEU A 274 14.23 -2.01 6.12
N ALA A 275 14.74 -2.65 5.07
CA ALA A 275 13.97 -2.95 3.86
C ALA A 275 13.00 -4.14 4.04
N HIS A 276 13.32 -5.08 4.96
CA HIS A 276 12.57 -6.32 5.14
C HIS A 276 12.14 -6.50 6.62
N PRO A 277 11.23 -5.67 7.15
CA PRO A 277 10.85 -5.73 8.56
C PRO A 277 10.21 -7.07 8.96
N ARG A 278 9.63 -7.81 8.01
CA ARG A 278 9.11 -9.18 8.23
C ARG A 278 10.21 -10.20 8.56
N ALA A 279 11.45 -9.96 8.11
CA ALA A 279 12.59 -10.85 8.36
C ALA A 279 13.04 -10.86 9.84
N LEU A 280 12.75 -9.78 10.59
CA LEU A 280 13.06 -9.72 12.02
C LEU A 280 12.23 -10.77 12.78
N PRO A 281 12.87 -11.78 13.45
CA PRO A 281 12.14 -12.83 14.13
C PRO A 281 11.19 -12.30 15.21
N SER A 282 10.06 -12.97 15.39
CA SER A 282 9.13 -12.66 16.47
C SER A 282 9.78 -12.85 17.83
N GLY A 283 9.52 -11.96 18.78
CA GLY A 283 10.13 -12.01 20.12
C GLY A 283 11.61 -11.65 20.16
N ALA A 284 12.23 -11.28 19.03
CA ALA A 284 13.63 -10.88 18.97
C ALA A 284 13.81 -9.35 19.09
N ARG A 285 14.99 -9.00 19.64
CA ARG A 285 15.59 -7.68 19.50
C ARG A 285 17.00 -7.85 18.97
N ILE A 286 17.31 -7.20 17.86
CA ILE A 286 18.65 -7.18 17.26
C ILE A 286 19.22 -5.78 17.40
N ASP A 287 20.33 -5.67 18.12
CA ASP A 287 21.08 -4.44 18.30
C ASP A 287 22.35 -4.52 17.43
N VAL A 288 22.59 -3.53 16.59
CA VAL A 288 23.74 -3.53 15.68
C VAL A 288 24.61 -2.30 15.94
N ILE A 289 25.82 -2.55 16.41
CA ILE A 289 26.93 -1.59 16.41
C ILE A 289 27.69 -1.82 15.11
N SER A 290 27.43 -0.99 14.08
CA SER A 290 28.03 -1.23 12.77
C SER A 290 29.53 -0.93 12.71
N CYS A 291 30.03 -0.04 13.59
CA CYS A 291 31.42 0.33 13.65
C CYS A 291 31.79 0.70 15.10
N ALA A 292 32.48 -0.21 15.76
CA ALA A 292 32.97 -0.01 17.13
C ALA A 292 34.21 0.87 17.19
N ASN A 293 35.01 0.87 16.12
CA ASN A 293 36.24 1.65 15.95
C ASN A 293 36.16 2.65 14.78
N PRO A 294 35.44 3.75 14.93
CA PRO A 294 35.25 4.69 13.82
C PRO A 294 36.51 5.46 13.45
N ASP A 295 37.50 5.57 14.32
CA ASP A 295 38.78 6.20 14.03
C ASP A 295 39.65 5.29 13.16
N GLY A 296 39.82 4.02 13.55
CA GLY A 296 40.47 3.02 12.74
C GLY A 296 39.83 2.81 11.39
N TYR A 297 38.49 2.77 11.35
CA TYR A 297 37.77 2.64 10.09
C TYR A 297 38.01 3.80 9.12
N ALA A 298 38.06 5.05 9.64
CA ALA A 298 38.33 6.23 8.80
C ALA A 298 39.76 6.27 8.25
N ARG A 299 40.72 5.58 8.90
CA ARG A 299 42.11 5.48 8.50
C ARG A 299 42.50 4.15 7.86
N HIS A 300 41.55 3.22 7.73
CA HIS A 300 41.82 1.84 7.28
C HIS A 300 42.85 1.10 8.13
N MET A 301 42.91 1.38 9.43
CA MET A 301 43.85 0.80 10.39
C MET A 301 43.13 -0.22 11.30
N ARG A 302 43.87 -1.24 11.74
CA ARG A 302 43.34 -2.25 12.70
C ARG A 302 43.02 -1.61 14.06
N GLY A 303 43.96 -0.91 14.66
CA GLY A 303 43.83 -0.23 15.93
C GLY A 303 43.00 1.05 15.87
N ASN A 304 42.76 1.63 17.04
CA ASN A 304 42.11 2.94 17.14
C ASN A 304 43.11 4.09 16.89
N ALA A 305 42.73 5.35 17.12
CA ALA A 305 43.59 6.52 16.93
C ALA A 305 44.84 6.57 17.82
N ARG A 306 44.92 5.72 18.85
CA ARG A 306 46.05 5.57 19.77
C ARG A 306 46.87 4.31 19.52
N HIS A 307 46.68 3.67 18.38
CA HIS A 307 47.34 2.41 18.02
C HIS A 307 47.00 1.25 19.01
N VAL A 308 45.79 1.28 19.63
CA VAL A 308 45.33 0.19 20.51
C VAL A 308 44.48 -0.75 19.70
N ASP A 309 44.77 -2.06 19.74
CA ASP A 309 43.88 -3.10 19.27
C ASP A 309 42.70 -3.24 20.27
N LEU A 310 41.50 -2.76 19.88
CA LEU A 310 40.36 -2.79 20.77
C LEU A 310 39.96 -4.21 21.15
N ASN A 311 40.27 -5.22 20.30
CA ASN A 311 40.04 -6.63 20.60
C ASN A 311 41.19 -7.27 21.41
N ARG A 312 42.06 -6.43 21.99
CA ARG A 312 43.08 -6.76 23.00
C ARG A 312 42.93 -5.87 24.24
N ASN A 313 41.96 -4.96 24.26
CA ASN A 313 41.79 -3.97 25.33
C ASN A 313 40.66 -4.32 26.31
N LEU A 314 39.95 -5.46 26.15
CA LEU A 314 38.90 -5.85 27.09
C LEU A 314 39.49 -6.42 28.41
N PRO A 315 38.76 -6.24 29.53
CA PRO A 315 39.27 -6.61 30.87
C PRO A 315 39.10 -8.11 31.20
N THR A 316 39.67 -8.96 30.35
CA THR A 316 39.76 -10.40 30.60
C THR A 316 40.81 -10.71 31.68
N HIS A 317 40.72 -11.87 32.32
CA HIS A 317 41.72 -12.27 33.34
C HIS A 317 43.12 -12.42 32.74
N ASP A 318 43.24 -12.75 31.45
CA ASP A 318 44.50 -12.97 30.76
C ASP A 318 45.00 -11.70 29.99
N TRP A 319 44.43 -10.54 30.25
CA TRP A 319 44.80 -9.32 29.56
C TRP A 319 46.29 -9.00 29.68
N ARG A 320 46.92 -8.55 28.60
CA ARG A 320 48.28 -8.11 28.54
C ARG A 320 48.46 -6.79 27.79
N ARG A 321 49.33 -5.94 28.22
CA ARG A 321 49.66 -4.68 27.56
C ARG A 321 50.39 -4.87 26.24
N GLY A 322 51.41 -5.71 26.24
CA GLY A 322 52.18 -6.07 25.05
C GLY A 322 51.43 -7.11 24.22
N LEU A 323 51.47 -6.95 22.92
CA LEU A 323 51.02 -7.96 21.98
C LEU A 323 52.23 -8.80 21.59
N SER A 324 52.14 -10.14 21.70
CA SER A 324 53.16 -11.04 21.25
C SER A 324 53.35 -10.98 19.73
N ALA A 325 54.34 -11.69 19.18
CA ALA A 325 54.80 -11.70 17.77
C ALA A 325 53.72 -11.93 16.67
N LEU A 326 52.45 -11.98 17.02
CA LEU A 326 51.30 -12.05 16.12
C LEU A 326 50.79 -10.64 15.70
N ASN A 327 51.59 -9.60 15.90
CA ASN A 327 51.30 -8.31 15.28
C ASN A 327 51.28 -8.50 13.77
N GLU A 328 50.12 -8.21 13.15
CA GLU A 328 50.00 -8.31 11.70
C GLU A 328 51.09 -7.50 11.00
N PRO A 329 51.71 -8.05 9.95
CA PRO A 329 52.61 -7.28 9.12
C PRO A 329 51.97 -5.97 8.69
N GLY A 330 52.61 -4.84 8.99
CA GLY A 330 52.11 -3.50 8.70
C GLY A 330 51.48 -2.73 9.88
N ASN A 331 51.38 -3.31 11.08
CA ASN A 331 50.94 -2.63 12.30
C ASN A 331 51.84 -2.95 13.50
N PRO A 332 53.15 -2.68 13.43
CA PRO A 332 54.10 -3.14 14.46
C PRO A 332 53.91 -2.48 15.83
N ASP A 333 53.23 -1.33 15.88
CA ASP A 333 53.07 -0.53 17.11
C ASP A 333 51.76 -0.76 17.86
N LEU A 334 51.00 -1.81 17.52
CA LEU A 334 49.76 -2.11 18.20
C LEU A 334 50.01 -2.60 19.64
N SER A 335 49.15 -2.14 20.56
CA SER A 335 49.17 -2.54 21.97
C SER A 335 47.77 -2.98 22.47
N GLY A 336 47.70 -3.63 23.62
CA GLY A 336 46.49 -3.87 24.38
C GLY A 336 45.97 -2.65 25.14
N GLY A 337 46.64 -1.50 25.00
CA GLY A 337 46.34 -0.25 25.71
C GLY A 337 47.07 -0.11 27.04
N ALA A 338 46.94 1.06 27.68
CA ALA A 338 47.62 1.38 28.95
C ALA A 338 47.16 0.47 30.13
N ARG A 339 45.91 0.04 30.11
CA ARG A 339 45.27 -0.86 31.05
C ARG A 339 44.02 -1.49 30.41
N PRO A 340 43.46 -2.56 31.00
CA PRO A 340 42.21 -3.14 30.52
C PRO A 340 41.12 -2.08 30.45
N GLY A 341 40.41 -2.02 29.33
CA GLY A 341 39.33 -1.04 29.12
C GLY A 341 39.76 0.42 29.13
N SER A 342 41.04 0.72 28.81
CA SER A 342 41.54 2.09 28.78
C SER A 342 40.85 2.95 27.70
N GLU A 343 40.52 2.35 26.57
CA GLU A 343 40.05 3.09 25.40
C GLU A 343 38.61 3.53 25.49
N PRO A 344 38.24 4.73 25.01
CA PRO A 344 36.89 5.22 25.06
C PRO A 344 35.91 4.35 24.26
N GLU A 345 36.35 3.76 23.13
CA GLU A 345 35.63 2.81 22.33
C GLU A 345 35.27 1.54 23.11
N THR A 346 36.27 0.99 23.81
CA THR A 346 36.10 -0.19 24.70
C THR A 346 35.14 0.13 25.83
N LYS A 347 35.28 1.28 26.50
CA LYS A 347 34.38 1.74 27.57
C LYS A 347 32.92 1.83 27.08
N ALA A 348 32.71 2.37 25.89
CA ALA A 348 31.38 2.49 25.28
C ALA A 348 30.75 1.11 25.02
N LEU A 349 31.53 0.16 24.49
CA LEU A 349 31.10 -1.20 24.25
C LEU A 349 30.78 -1.94 25.56
N LEU A 350 31.68 -1.85 26.55
CA LEU A 350 31.49 -2.44 27.88
C LEU A 350 30.24 -1.91 28.60
N ALA A 351 30.03 -0.59 28.57
CA ALA A 351 28.84 0.05 29.14
C ALA A 351 27.56 -0.44 28.45
N TYR A 352 27.60 -0.59 27.13
CA TYR A 352 26.44 -1.06 26.38
C TYR A 352 26.12 -2.54 26.62
N LEU A 353 27.11 -3.40 26.73
CA LEU A 353 26.95 -4.84 27.05
C LEU A 353 26.27 -5.07 28.41
N ARG A 354 26.41 -4.15 29.38
CA ARG A 354 25.69 -4.21 30.67
C ARG A 354 24.17 -4.17 30.53
N SER A 355 23.63 -3.69 29.40
CA SER A 355 22.19 -3.67 29.18
C SER A 355 21.57 -5.06 28.98
N GLY A 356 22.38 -6.12 28.98
CA GLY A 356 21.99 -7.54 28.91
C GLY A 356 21.69 -8.02 27.48
N PHE A 357 22.31 -9.14 27.10
CA PHE A 357 22.10 -9.81 25.81
C PHE A 357 22.02 -11.31 26.01
N SER A 358 21.37 -12.01 25.11
CA SER A 358 21.31 -13.47 25.09
C SER A 358 22.43 -14.08 24.25
N VAL A 359 22.90 -13.34 23.26
CA VAL A 359 23.93 -13.76 22.29
C VAL A 359 24.69 -12.53 21.81
N VAL A 360 25.98 -12.69 21.56
CA VAL A 360 26.83 -11.71 20.86
C VAL A 360 27.38 -12.34 19.58
N VAL A 361 27.37 -11.58 18.48
CA VAL A 361 28.08 -11.91 17.24
C VAL A 361 29.05 -10.79 16.93
N SER A 362 30.36 -11.13 16.85
CA SER A 362 31.42 -10.19 16.46
C SER A 362 31.85 -10.46 15.02
N LEU A 363 31.83 -9.41 14.18
CA LEU A 363 32.13 -9.54 12.76
C LEU A 363 33.56 -9.09 12.48
N HIS A 364 34.40 -10.01 12.08
CA HIS A 364 35.80 -9.85 11.70
C HIS A 364 36.08 -10.32 10.27
N SER A 365 37.31 -10.41 9.86
CA SER A 365 37.78 -11.03 8.62
C SER A 365 39.31 -11.39 8.77
N ARG A 366 39.85 -12.42 8.06
CA ARG A 366 39.38 -13.02 6.78
C ARG A 366 39.44 -14.55 6.73
N ALA A 367 39.24 -15.29 7.81
CA ALA A 367 39.53 -16.73 7.82
C ALA A 367 38.39 -17.63 7.28
N GLY A 368 37.16 -17.12 7.11
CA GLY A 368 36.02 -17.89 6.62
C GLY A 368 35.52 -18.94 7.60
N ILE A 369 35.59 -18.67 8.90
CA ILE A 369 35.18 -19.59 9.97
C ILE A 369 34.23 -18.93 10.98
N LEU A 370 33.62 -19.76 11.83
CA LEU A 370 32.87 -19.36 13.03
C LEU A 370 33.62 -19.83 14.27
N ASP A 371 34.26 -18.90 14.98
CA ASP A 371 34.85 -19.20 16.28
C ASP A 371 33.84 -18.99 17.39
N CYS A 372 33.53 -20.05 18.10
CA CYS A 372 32.42 -20.14 19.05
C CYS A 372 32.93 -20.32 20.49
N THR A 373 32.59 -19.37 21.38
CA THR A 373 33.04 -19.38 22.79
C THR A 373 31.90 -19.13 23.75
N GLY A 374 31.89 -19.85 24.84
CA GLY A 374 30.89 -19.77 25.91
C GLY A 374 29.77 -20.80 25.81
N PRO A 375 28.88 -20.84 26.85
CA PRO A 375 27.80 -21.82 26.95
C PRO A 375 26.89 -21.79 25.71
N GLY A 376 26.64 -22.95 25.09
CA GLY A 376 25.76 -23.06 23.91
C GLY A 376 26.31 -22.51 22.60
N ALA A 377 27.45 -21.81 22.61
CA ALA A 377 28.03 -21.16 21.41
C ALA A 377 28.30 -22.15 20.28
N ARG A 378 28.78 -23.37 20.59
CA ARG A 378 29.06 -24.38 19.55
C ARG A 378 27.79 -24.92 18.87
N ALA A 379 26.69 -25.05 19.63
CA ALA A 379 25.39 -25.41 19.05
C ALA A 379 24.85 -24.31 18.16
N LEU A 380 24.95 -23.06 18.59
CA LEU A 380 24.62 -21.89 17.77
C LEU A 380 25.47 -21.82 16.51
N GLY A 381 26.79 -22.00 16.63
CA GLY A 381 27.74 -22.02 15.53
C GLY A 381 27.40 -23.06 14.48
N ARG A 382 27.02 -24.30 14.89
CA ARG A 382 26.57 -25.35 13.95
C ARG A 382 25.32 -24.94 13.18
N ARG A 383 24.34 -24.31 13.84
CA ARG A 383 23.14 -23.80 13.15
C ARG A 383 23.50 -22.69 12.16
N MET A 384 24.40 -21.78 12.53
CA MET A 384 24.87 -20.72 11.64
C MET A 384 25.69 -21.30 10.47
N SER A 385 26.57 -22.27 10.74
CA SER A 385 27.40 -22.96 9.76
C SER A 385 26.55 -23.61 8.66
N ALA A 386 25.47 -24.32 9.02
CA ALA A 386 24.55 -24.95 8.07
C ALA A 386 23.90 -23.92 7.10
N LEU A 387 23.80 -22.67 7.49
CA LEU A 387 23.21 -21.60 6.68
C LEU A 387 24.24 -20.81 5.84
N CYS A 388 25.42 -20.55 6.40
CA CYS A 388 26.42 -19.70 5.73
C CYS A 388 27.56 -20.50 5.09
N GLY A 389 27.68 -21.78 5.35
CA GLY A 389 28.75 -22.66 4.85
C GLY A 389 30.11 -22.48 5.52
N PHE A 390 30.25 -21.61 6.52
CA PHE A 390 31.50 -21.43 7.26
C PHE A 390 31.66 -22.52 8.31
N PRO A 391 32.79 -23.22 8.36
CA PRO A 391 33.03 -24.23 9.40
C PRO A 391 33.13 -23.62 10.80
N VAL A 392 32.66 -24.39 11.79
CA VAL A 392 32.90 -24.07 13.20
C VAL A 392 34.31 -24.52 13.56
N SER A 393 35.21 -23.57 13.77
CA SER A 393 36.62 -23.81 14.06
C SER A 393 37.14 -22.77 15.05
N LYS A 394 38.20 -23.09 15.75
CA LYS A 394 38.97 -22.12 16.53
C LYS A 394 39.96 -21.38 15.64
N LEU A 395 40.20 -20.12 15.93
CA LEU A 395 41.31 -19.42 15.35
C LEU A 395 42.62 -20.12 15.75
N TRP A 396 43.51 -20.40 14.80
CA TRP A 396 44.77 -21.17 15.04
C TRP A 396 45.66 -20.51 16.08
N TYR A 397 45.60 -19.18 16.27
CA TYR A 397 46.29 -18.40 17.25
C TYR A 397 45.51 -18.13 18.54
N ASP A 398 44.40 -18.86 18.79
CA ASP A 398 43.54 -18.67 19.98
C ASP A 398 44.27 -18.68 21.31
N PRO A 399 45.26 -19.54 21.58
CA PRO A 399 46.01 -19.49 22.82
C PRO A 399 46.71 -18.17 23.13
N TYR A 400 47.04 -17.40 22.11
CA TYR A 400 47.75 -16.11 22.19
C TYR A 400 46.83 -14.89 22.20
N ILE A 401 45.53 -15.08 21.97
CA ILE A 401 44.55 -14.00 21.97
C ILE A 401 44.20 -13.65 23.43
N THR A 402 44.62 -12.49 23.90
CA THR A 402 44.30 -11.95 25.22
C THR A 402 43.44 -10.71 25.11
N GLY A 403 42.63 -10.36 26.11
CA GLY A 403 41.85 -9.13 26.14
C GLY A 403 40.82 -9.01 25.01
N SER A 404 40.33 -10.14 24.47
CA SER A 404 39.42 -10.15 23.34
C SER A 404 37.92 -10.18 23.75
N LEU A 405 37.06 -9.70 22.84
CA LEU A 405 35.60 -9.78 23.02
C LEU A 405 35.13 -11.24 23.10
N GLY A 406 35.73 -12.12 22.30
CA GLY A 406 35.46 -13.56 22.29
C GLY A 406 35.72 -14.25 23.64
N ARG A 407 36.66 -13.73 24.40
CA ARG A 407 36.94 -14.24 25.78
C ARG A 407 36.11 -13.51 26.82
N TRP A 408 36.04 -12.18 26.76
CA TRP A 408 35.43 -11.38 27.82
C TRP A 408 33.91 -11.61 27.96
N VAL A 409 33.18 -11.76 26.83
CA VAL A 409 31.72 -11.95 26.87
C VAL A 409 31.31 -13.22 27.67
N PRO A 410 31.82 -14.44 27.34
CA PRO A 410 31.47 -15.62 28.13
C PRO A 410 32.02 -15.56 29.53
N GLU A 411 33.18 -14.98 29.75
CA GLU A 411 33.81 -14.84 31.05
C GLU A 411 32.97 -13.97 32.00
N ARG A 412 32.45 -12.87 31.50
CA ARG A 412 31.72 -11.86 32.29
C ARG A 412 30.23 -12.11 32.40
N TYR A 413 29.60 -12.61 31.32
CA TYR A 413 28.14 -12.71 31.24
C TYR A 413 27.63 -14.15 31.13
N HIS A 414 28.48 -15.15 30.94
CA HIS A 414 28.11 -16.58 30.78
C HIS A 414 27.13 -16.78 29.58
N ILE A 415 27.25 -15.96 28.51
CA ILE A 415 26.47 -16.08 27.31
C ILE A 415 27.33 -16.44 26.10
N PRO A 416 26.74 -17.05 25.05
CA PRO A 416 27.49 -17.39 23.83
C PRO A 416 27.94 -16.16 23.05
N ILE A 417 29.15 -16.26 22.49
CA ILE A 417 29.64 -15.37 21.46
C ILE A 417 30.10 -16.19 20.25
N VAL A 418 29.76 -15.71 19.06
CA VAL A 418 30.28 -16.23 17.79
C VAL A 418 31.10 -15.13 17.12
N THR A 419 32.39 -15.33 16.98
CA THR A 419 33.26 -14.51 16.16
C THR A 419 33.19 -15.05 14.73
N VAL A 420 32.72 -14.20 13.81
CA VAL A 420 32.56 -14.54 12.39
C VAL A 420 33.73 -13.95 11.64
N GLU A 421 34.56 -14.77 11.06
CA GLU A 421 35.68 -14.35 10.20
C GLU A 421 35.24 -14.32 8.73
N LEU A 422 34.82 -13.17 8.29
CA LEU A 422 34.24 -12.96 6.97
C LEU A 422 35.29 -13.09 5.86
N LEU A 423 34.98 -13.73 4.75
CA LEU A 423 35.84 -13.82 3.58
C LEU A 423 35.80 -12.53 2.73
N ARG A 424 34.68 -11.82 2.72
CA ARG A 424 34.41 -10.67 1.84
C ARG A 424 33.60 -9.60 2.58
N ALA A 425 33.71 -8.36 2.12
CA ALA A 425 32.91 -7.21 2.59
C ALA A 425 31.46 -7.20 2.03
N ARG A 426 30.90 -8.38 1.73
CA ARG A 426 29.57 -8.54 1.16
C ARG A 426 28.74 -9.50 2.00
N LEU A 427 27.51 -9.07 2.33
CA LEU A 427 26.53 -9.88 3.03
C LEU A 427 25.84 -10.82 2.04
N GLY A 428 26.27 -12.09 1.98
CA GLY A 428 25.60 -13.13 1.22
C GLY A 428 24.29 -13.58 1.88
N SER A 429 23.44 -14.27 1.12
CA SER A 429 22.15 -14.80 1.61
C SER A 429 22.31 -15.75 2.78
N GLY A 430 23.30 -16.66 2.73
CA GLY A 430 23.61 -17.60 3.80
C GLY A 430 24.06 -16.91 5.09
N MET A 431 24.98 -15.96 5.02
CA MET A 431 25.42 -15.21 6.22
C MET A 431 24.28 -14.38 6.80
N ARG A 432 23.42 -13.79 5.96
CA ARG A 432 22.22 -13.08 6.39
C ARG A 432 21.28 -14.00 7.16
N ALA A 433 21.02 -15.20 6.63
CA ALA A 433 20.21 -16.22 7.30
C ALA A 433 20.83 -16.66 8.63
N ALA A 434 22.15 -16.83 8.68
CA ALA A 434 22.87 -17.19 9.89
C ALA A 434 22.76 -16.11 10.99
N LEU A 435 22.90 -14.84 10.65
CA LEU A 435 22.74 -13.72 11.59
C LEU A 435 21.29 -13.63 12.12
N LEU A 436 20.28 -13.90 11.28
CA LEU A 436 18.88 -13.97 11.72
C LEU A 436 18.61 -15.18 12.62
N ALA A 437 19.26 -16.32 12.34
CA ALA A 437 19.14 -17.54 13.17
C ALA A 437 19.75 -17.35 14.56
N ALA A 438 20.77 -16.50 14.72
CA ALA A 438 21.34 -16.15 16.01
C ALA A 438 20.36 -15.37 16.92
N ALA A 439 19.30 -14.78 16.37
CA ALA A 439 18.25 -14.06 17.09
C ALA A 439 17.01 -14.94 17.40
N ARG A 440 17.02 -16.20 16.98
CA ARG A 440 15.98 -17.22 17.25
C ARG A 440 16.43 -18.16 18.39
#